data_15836ccdc38e9a52fc1d8c5c07241021
#
_entry.id   15836ccdc38e9a52fc1d8c5c07241021
#
_cell.length_a   1.000
_cell.length_b   1.000
_cell.length_c   1.000
_cell.angle_alpha   90.00
_cell.angle_beta   90.00
_cell.angle_gamma   90.00
#
_symmetry.space_group_name_H-M   'P 1'
#
loop_
_entity.id
_entity.type
_entity.pdbx_description
1 polymer ?
#
loop_
_entity_poly.entity_id
_entity_poly.type
_entity_poly.pdbx_seq_one_letter_code
_entity_poly.pdbx_strand_id
1 'polypeptide(L)' 'RQEHIHRLELTVIENNEQAIHLYKKMGFEEEGVKKDSLQINDAYVNELYMSKLL' A
#
# COMPACT_ATOMS: atom_id res chain seq x y z
N ARG A 1 -16.69 -14.43 13.43
CA ARG A 1 -16.70 -14.08 12.93
C ARG A 1 -16.58 -13.35 12.77
N GLN A 2 -16.44 -13.24 13.01
CA GLN A 2 -16.52 -12.61 12.65
C GLN A 2 -16.15 -11.83 12.34
N GLU A 3 -15.88 -11.89 13.12
CA GLU A 3 -15.69 -10.84 12.63
C GLU A 3 -15.49 -10.57 11.39
N HIS A 4 -15.77 -9.71 11.01
CA HIS A 4 -15.91 -9.65 9.59
C HIS A 4 -14.87 -8.72 9.02
N ILE A 5 -14.06 -9.25 8.11
CA ILE A 5 -13.08 -8.43 7.41
C ILE A 5 -13.72 -8.00 6.11
N HIS A 6 -13.96 -6.69 5.97
CA HIS A 6 -14.56 -6.14 4.77
C HIS A 6 -13.53 -5.69 3.77
N ARG A 7 -12.29 -5.51 4.21
CA ARG A 7 -11.26 -4.99 3.33
C ARG A 7 -9.90 -5.46 3.79
N LEU A 8 -9.01 -5.55 2.85
CA LEU A 8 -7.59 -5.77 3.12
C LEU A 8 -6.86 -4.47 2.87
N GLU A 9 -5.90 -4.18 3.72
CA GLU A 9 -5.10 -2.96 3.58
C GLU A 9 -3.64 -3.32 3.65
N LEU A 10 -2.83 -2.57 2.90
CA LEU A 10 -1.40 -2.74 2.94
C LEU A 10 -0.74 -1.41 2.61
N THR A 11 0.57 -1.36 2.88
CA THR A 11 1.38 -0.24 2.41
C THR A 11 2.47 -0.78 1.53
N VAL A 12 2.89 0.03 0.57
CA VAL A 12 3.95 -0.35 -0.35
C VAL A 12 4.77 0.91 -0.64
N ILE A 13 6.08 0.72 -0.76
CA ILE A 13 6.97 1.85 -1.06
C ILE A 13 6.58 2.45 -2.41
N GLU A 14 6.45 3.77 -2.43
CA GLU A 14 5.97 4.50 -3.60
C GLU A 14 6.79 4.20 -4.86
N ASN A 15 8.09 3.97 -4.68
CA ASN A 15 8.98 3.72 -5.80
C ASN A 15 8.93 2.28 -6.31
N ASN A 16 8.23 1.42 -5.61
CA ASN A 16 8.18 0.01 -5.99
C ASN A 16 7.07 -0.24 -6.99
N GLU A 17 7.34 0.13 -8.23
CA GLU A 17 6.32 0.08 -9.28
C GLU A 17 5.85 -1.34 -9.57
N GLN A 18 6.75 -2.31 -9.45
CA GLN A 18 6.35 -3.69 -9.68
C GLN A 18 5.31 -4.16 -8.67
N ALA A 19 5.54 -3.85 -7.40
CA ALA A 19 4.61 -4.25 -6.37
C ALA A 19 3.28 -3.52 -6.52
N ILE A 20 3.34 -2.22 -6.80
CA ILE A 20 2.11 -1.44 -7.00
C ILE A 20 1.30 -2.01 -8.15
N HIS A 21 1.97 -2.31 -9.25
CA HIS A 21 1.30 -2.87 -10.42
C HIS A 21 0.65 -4.22 -10.08
N LEU A 22 1.39 -5.04 -9.35
CA LEU A 22 0.87 -6.35 -8.95
C LEU A 22 -0.37 -6.21 -8.09
N TYR A 23 -0.33 -5.32 -7.10
CA TYR A 23 -1.47 -5.15 -6.21
C TYR A 23 -2.68 -4.60 -6.95
N LYS A 24 -2.46 -3.66 -7.88
CA LYS A 24 -3.57 -3.17 -8.70
C LYS A 24 -4.18 -4.28 -9.52
N LYS A 25 -3.34 -5.15 -10.04
CA LYS A 25 -3.80 -6.29 -10.82
C LYS A 25 -4.63 -7.23 -9.97
N MET A 26 -4.33 -7.30 -8.68
CA MET A 26 -5.08 -8.13 -7.74
C MET A 26 -6.35 -7.46 -7.25
N GLY A 27 -6.60 -6.23 -7.67
CA GLY A 27 -7.82 -5.52 -7.29
C GLY A 27 -7.64 -4.48 -6.21
N PHE A 28 -6.41 -4.23 -5.78
CA PHE A 28 -6.16 -3.18 -4.80
C PHE A 28 -6.21 -1.81 -5.45
N GLU A 29 -6.65 -0.84 -4.68
CA GLU A 29 -6.72 0.54 -5.14
C GLU A 29 -5.89 1.42 -4.21
N GLU A 30 -5.35 2.49 -4.76
CA GLU A 30 -4.59 3.45 -3.97
C GLU A 30 -5.55 4.31 -3.16
N GLU A 31 -5.22 4.47 -1.87
CA GLU A 31 -6.06 5.28 -0.99
C GLU A 31 -5.37 6.54 -0.51
N GLY A 32 -4.07 6.57 -0.55
CA GLY A 32 -3.35 7.75 -0.10
C GLY A 32 -1.87 7.48 -0.02
N VAL A 33 -1.14 8.51 0.38
CA VAL A 33 0.31 8.44 0.47
C VAL A 33 0.72 8.81 1.89
N LYS A 34 1.57 8.00 2.49
CA LYS A 34 2.17 8.31 3.78
C LYS A 34 3.56 8.88 3.50
N LYS A 35 3.70 10.17 3.73
CA LYS A 35 4.94 10.85 3.41
C LYS A 35 6.02 10.56 4.44
N ASP A 36 7.26 10.44 3.95
CA ASP A 36 8.43 10.26 4.81
C ASP A 36 8.23 9.10 5.78
N SER A 37 7.66 8.02 5.29
CA SER A 37 7.27 6.90 6.11
C SER A 37 8.45 6.05 6.53
N LEU A 38 9.43 5.90 5.65
CA LEU A 38 10.60 5.06 5.90
C LEU A 38 11.86 5.83 5.61
N GLN A 39 12.89 5.55 6.40
CA GLN A 39 14.22 6.11 6.15
C GLN A 39 15.11 4.99 5.60
N ILE A 40 15.65 5.21 4.42
CA ILE A 40 16.51 4.25 3.76
C ILE A 40 17.76 5.02 3.29
N ASN A 41 18.94 4.61 3.78
CA ASN A 41 20.21 5.21 3.36
C ASN A 41 20.20 6.73 3.44
N ASP A 42 19.75 7.26 4.58
CA ASP A 42 19.70 8.70 4.85
C ASP A 42 18.70 9.46 3.99
N ALA A 43 17.83 8.74 3.30
CA ALA A 43 16.76 9.35 2.52
C ALA A 43 15.42 8.85 3.02
N TYR A 44 14.42 9.70 2.96
CA TYR A 44 13.06 9.29 3.31
C TYR A 44 12.31 8.90 2.06
N VAL A 45 11.47 7.88 2.20
CA VAL A 45 10.61 7.47 1.09
C VAL A 45 9.18 7.46 1.56
N ASN A 46 8.28 7.60 0.62
CA ASN A 46 6.85 7.57 0.90
C ASN A 46 6.32 6.17 0.71
N GLU A 47 5.24 5.87 1.41
CA GLU A 47 4.53 4.63 1.21
C GLU A 47 3.12 4.93 0.71
N LEU A 48 2.64 4.08 -0.18
CA LEU A 48 1.26 4.16 -0.63
C LEU A 48 0.39 3.27 0.23
N TYR A 49 -0.76 3.79 0.62
CA TYR A 49 -1.81 2.97 1.22
C TYR A 49 -2.64 2.37 0.10
N MET A 50 -2.82 1.07 0.14
CA MET A 50 -3.65 0.39 -0.84
C MET A 50 -4.64 -0.50 -0.11
N SER A 51 -5.82 -0.65 -0.69
CA SER A 51 -6.84 -1.47 -0.08
C SER A 51 -7.65 -2.19 -1.15
N LYS A 52 -8.27 -3.26 -0.72
CA LYS A 52 -9.14 -4.04 -1.57
C LYS A 52 -10.37 -4.43 -0.77
N LEU A 53 -11.52 -4.15 -1.32
CA LEU A 53 -12.79 -4.56 -0.71
C LEU A 53 -13.02 -6.03 -1.01
N LEU A 54 -13.46 -6.74 -0.01
CA LEU A 54 -13.74 -8.17 -0.13
C LEU A 54 -15.19 -8.44 -0.44
#